data_3cd934b5189f5f280ab9aeae4f48f95f
#
_entry.id   3cd934b5189f5f280ab9aeae4f48f95f
#
_cell.length_a   1.000
_cell.length_b   1.000
_cell.length_c   1.000
_cell.angle_alpha   90.00
_cell.angle_beta   90.00
_cell.angle_gamma   90.00
#
_symmetry.space_group_name_H-M   'P 1'
#
loop_
_entity.id
_entity.type
_entity.pdbx_description
1 polymer ?
#
loop_
_entity_poly.entity_id
_entity_poly.type
_entity_poly.pdbx_seq_one_letter_code
_entity_poly.pdbx_strand_id
1 'polypeptide(L)'
;MRVASAFIAAAAPMLAMAELSNDAMLGPGLRSRPAYDGSASQRTELVPVIRYFGPVIFVRSTQGVLEGGLRMALAPGLHAGAQVAYEPGRRTRESGFLQSHAIAGIERGASVGLQLEWDHSIGPVPLTLLGRVRKHTDSDRGAQADLRLSAGVYRSGRVSAGVFTQTTWADAKSTGSFYDMAPQQSVTTGLPAYRAGSGLLFASFGLLWSVDLSREWVVVGSMESRHLHGDAERSPLAERESNYYASAGLAYHF
;
A
#
# COMPACT_ATOMS: atom_id res chain seq x y z
N MET A 1 -32.74 47.17 30.50
CA MET A 1 -32.61 45.77 30.01
C MET A 1 -31.59 45.75 28.87
N ARG A 2 -30.37 45.25 29.13
CA ARG A 2 -29.35 45.07 28.10
C ARG A 2 -29.26 43.56 27.83
N VAL A 3 -29.62 43.15 26.60
CA VAL A 3 -29.50 41.77 26.14
C VAL A 3 -28.06 41.58 25.70
N ALA A 4 -27.33 40.72 26.38
CA ALA A 4 -25.99 40.31 26.00
C ALA A 4 -26.12 39.17 24.96
N SER A 5 -25.76 39.45 23.70
CA SER A 5 -25.63 38.43 22.68
C SER A 5 -24.32 37.68 22.87
N ALA A 6 -24.40 36.43 23.28
CA ALA A 6 -23.26 35.53 23.34
C ALA A 6 -22.95 35.03 21.92
N PHE A 7 -21.82 35.47 21.39
CA PHE A 7 -21.22 34.87 20.18
C PHE A 7 -20.66 33.51 20.55
N ILE A 8 -21.33 32.44 20.11
CA ILE A 8 -20.76 31.11 20.10
C ILE A 8 -19.84 31.04 18.89
N ALA A 9 -18.54 31.17 19.12
CA ALA A 9 -17.54 30.87 18.10
C ALA A 9 -17.58 29.36 17.84
N ALA A 10 -18.22 28.97 16.73
CA ALA A 10 -18.12 27.63 16.21
C ALA A 10 -16.67 27.40 15.77
N ALA A 11 -15.91 26.64 16.55
CA ALA A 11 -14.63 26.11 16.13
C ALA A 11 -14.89 25.22 14.92
N ALA A 12 -14.47 25.68 13.73
CA ALA A 12 -14.48 24.87 12.53
C ALA A 12 -13.61 23.62 12.78
N PRO A 13 -14.12 22.41 12.57
CA PRO A 13 -13.30 21.22 12.70
C PRO A 13 -12.21 21.31 11.63
N MET A 14 -10.94 21.38 12.04
CA MET A 14 -9.82 21.15 11.11
C MET A 14 -10.01 19.78 10.51
N LEU A 15 -10.22 19.74 9.20
CA LEU A 15 -10.38 18.52 8.39
C LEU A 15 -9.16 17.62 8.61
N ALA A 16 -9.33 16.59 9.42
CA ALA A 16 -8.32 15.55 9.58
C ALA A 16 -8.40 14.66 8.34
N MET A 17 -7.35 14.67 7.54
CA MET A 17 -7.23 13.82 6.35
C MET A 17 -7.20 12.36 6.77
N ALA A 18 -7.87 11.48 6.02
CA ALA A 18 -7.93 10.03 6.27
C ALA A 18 -6.56 9.35 6.11
N GLU A 19 -5.69 9.93 5.31
CA GLU A 19 -4.27 9.64 5.33
C GLU A 19 -3.59 10.66 6.25
N LEU A 20 -2.78 10.15 7.21
CA LEU A 20 -1.99 10.92 8.16
C LEU A 20 -1.37 12.15 7.50
N SER A 21 -1.72 13.33 7.87
CA SER A 21 -1.43 14.66 7.34
C SER A 21 -0.66 14.76 6.01
N ASN A 22 -0.99 15.72 5.15
CA ASN A 22 -0.26 15.99 3.89
C ASN A 22 1.10 16.70 4.11
N ASP A 23 1.59 16.73 5.33
CA ASP A 23 2.84 17.39 5.68
C ASP A 23 4.03 16.57 5.14
N ALA A 24 5.09 17.26 4.75
CA ALA A 24 6.31 16.62 4.31
C ALA A 24 6.99 15.92 5.49
N MET A 25 7.25 14.61 5.35
CA MET A 25 7.97 13.85 6.36
C MET A 25 9.01 12.92 5.75
N LEU A 26 10.10 12.74 6.50
CA LEU A 26 11.20 11.86 6.12
C LEU A 26 11.80 11.18 7.35
N GLY A 27 12.08 9.87 7.25
CA GLY A 27 12.75 9.14 8.32
C GLY A 27 12.99 7.67 8.01
N PRO A 28 13.65 6.95 8.92
CA PRO A 28 13.81 5.49 8.85
C PRO A 28 12.61 4.76 9.44
N GLY A 29 12.35 3.56 8.94
CA GLY A 29 11.36 2.65 9.47
C GLY A 29 11.78 1.19 9.34
N LEU A 30 11.06 0.34 10.06
CA LEU A 30 11.12 -1.10 9.97
C LEU A 30 9.81 -1.62 9.41
N ARG A 31 9.89 -2.62 8.54
CA ARG A 31 8.74 -3.31 7.97
C ARG A 31 8.93 -4.82 8.12
N SER A 32 7.90 -5.47 8.64
CA SER A 32 7.74 -6.92 8.61
C SER A 32 6.76 -7.29 7.51
N ARG A 33 7.15 -8.21 6.62
CA ARG A 33 6.32 -8.68 5.50
C ARG A 33 6.63 -10.13 5.14
N PRO A 34 5.74 -10.83 4.44
CA PRO A 34 6.09 -12.11 3.81
C PRO A 34 7.19 -11.91 2.75
N ALA A 35 7.94 -12.97 2.46
CA ALA A 35 8.94 -12.97 1.38
C ALA A 35 8.32 -12.60 0.02
N TYR A 36 7.10 -13.08 -0.23
CA TYR A 36 6.19 -12.71 -1.33
C TYR A 36 4.75 -12.97 -0.86
N ASP A 37 3.75 -12.41 -1.54
CA ASP A 37 2.35 -12.67 -1.21
C ASP A 37 2.05 -14.16 -1.40
N GLY A 38 1.54 -14.82 -0.36
CA GLY A 38 1.36 -16.27 -0.31
C GLY A 38 2.50 -17.02 0.39
N SER A 39 3.63 -16.39 0.75
CA SER A 39 4.72 -17.06 1.46
C SER A 39 4.42 -17.26 2.93
N ALA A 40 4.85 -18.41 3.47
CA ALA A 40 4.89 -18.67 4.91
C ALA A 40 6.10 -18.00 5.60
N SER A 41 7.16 -17.68 4.85
CA SER A 41 8.37 -17.05 5.35
C SER A 41 8.16 -15.56 5.59
N GLN A 42 8.41 -15.09 6.81
CA GLN A 42 8.31 -13.68 7.20
C GLN A 42 9.70 -13.05 7.28
N ARG A 43 9.82 -11.77 6.92
CA ARG A 43 11.09 -11.04 6.96
C ARG A 43 10.88 -9.61 7.48
N THR A 44 11.94 -9.09 8.11
CA THR A 44 12.01 -7.69 8.52
C THR A 44 13.07 -6.96 7.70
N GLU A 45 12.73 -5.75 7.26
CA GLU A 45 13.61 -4.92 6.44
C GLU A 45 13.54 -3.46 6.86
N LEU A 46 14.64 -2.73 6.64
CA LEU A 46 14.65 -1.28 6.75
C LEU A 46 13.96 -0.67 5.52
N VAL A 47 13.09 0.29 5.77
CA VAL A 47 12.38 1.02 4.71
C VAL A 47 12.42 2.52 5.01
N PRO A 48 12.46 3.38 4.00
CA PRO A 48 12.30 4.80 4.22
C PRO A 48 10.82 5.12 4.53
N VAL A 49 10.59 6.00 5.50
CA VAL A 49 9.31 6.68 5.70
C VAL A 49 9.42 7.99 4.96
N ILE A 50 8.76 8.08 3.82
CA ILE A 50 8.77 9.29 2.98
C ILE A 50 7.32 9.66 2.67
N ARG A 51 7.01 10.93 2.88
CA ARG A 51 5.75 11.51 2.48
C ARG A 51 5.99 12.99 2.13
N TYR A 52 5.70 13.33 0.90
CA TYR A 52 5.74 14.68 0.39
C TYR A 52 4.61 14.87 -0.62
N PHE A 53 3.76 15.85 -0.38
CA PHE A 53 2.71 16.24 -1.31
C PHE A 53 2.81 17.73 -1.60
N GLY A 54 3.47 18.05 -2.71
CA GLY A 54 3.49 19.40 -3.25
C GLY A 54 2.28 19.67 -4.17
N PRO A 55 2.17 20.87 -4.72
CA PRO A 55 1.05 21.23 -5.61
C PRO A 55 1.04 20.43 -6.93
N VAL A 56 2.20 19.97 -7.40
CA VAL A 56 2.37 19.27 -8.69
C VAL A 56 3.06 17.93 -8.52
N ILE A 57 3.96 17.79 -7.55
CA ILE A 57 4.79 16.61 -7.35
C ILE A 57 4.43 15.95 -6.03
N PHE A 58 4.40 14.62 -6.01
CA PHE A 58 4.33 13.85 -4.78
C PHE A 58 5.40 12.77 -4.73
N VAL A 59 5.84 12.41 -3.53
CA VAL A 59 6.68 11.24 -3.23
C VAL A 59 6.17 10.64 -1.94
N ARG A 60 5.94 9.33 -1.93
CA ARG A 60 5.52 8.61 -0.72
C ARG A 60 6.05 7.20 -0.68
N SER A 61 6.20 6.67 0.52
CA SER A 61 6.36 5.24 0.75
C SER A 61 5.05 4.68 1.30
N THR A 62 4.38 3.86 0.51
CA THR A 62 3.14 3.19 0.91
C THR A 62 3.44 1.72 1.14
N GLN A 63 3.27 1.24 2.37
CA GLN A 63 3.56 -0.16 2.72
C GLN A 63 4.97 -0.62 2.30
N GLY A 64 5.96 0.29 2.35
CA GLY A 64 7.34 0.04 1.96
C GLY A 64 7.59 0.01 0.45
N VAL A 65 6.61 0.34 -0.37
CA VAL A 65 6.79 0.63 -1.79
C VAL A 65 7.03 2.12 -1.94
N LEU A 66 8.17 2.47 -2.54
CA LEU A 66 8.47 3.87 -2.87
C LEU A 66 7.77 4.22 -4.18
N GLU A 67 6.97 5.25 -4.15
CA GLU A 67 6.30 5.78 -5.33
C GLU A 67 6.38 7.31 -5.37
N GLY A 68 6.38 7.86 -6.57
CA GLY A 68 6.37 9.30 -6.78
C GLY A 68 5.85 9.66 -8.16
N GLY A 69 5.46 10.90 -8.34
CA GLY A 69 4.88 11.31 -9.61
C GLY A 69 4.36 12.73 -9.62
N LEU A 70 3.54 12.98 -10.61
CA LEU A 70 2.85 14.25 -10.80
C LEU A 70 1.40 14.12 -10.35
N ARG A 71 0.87 15.18 -9.78
CA ARG A 71 -0.55 15.29 -9.41
C ARG A 71 -1.12 16.64 -9.82
N MET A 72 -2.39 16.66 -10.10
CA MET A 72 -3.14 17.88 -10.42
C MET A 72 -4.53 17.81 -9.80
N ALA A 73 -5.01 18.93 -9.28
CA ALA A 73 -6.39 19.03 -8.82
C ALA A 73 -7.32 19.15 -10.03
N LEU A 74 -8.35 18.32 -10.08
CA LEU A 74 -9.43 18.38 -11.07
C LEU A 74 -10.65 19.15 -10.54
N ALA A 75 -10.91 18.99 -9.24
CA ALA A 75 -11.96 19.65 -8.49
C ALA A 75 -11.58 19.69 -7.00
N PRO A 76 -12.33 20.39 -6.14
CA PRO A 76 -12.12 20.31 -4.69
C PRO A 76 -12.16 18.88 -4.19
N GLY A 77 -11.05 18.42 -3.55
CA GLY A 77 -10.89 17.07 -3.07
C GLY A 77 -10.63 16.01 -4.15
N LEU A 78 -10.63 16.33 -5.43
CA LEU A 78 -10.40 15.38 -6.53
C LEU A 78 -9.07 15.66 -7.22
N HIS A 79 -8.16 14.69 -7.21
CA HIS A 79 -6.84 14.78 -7.79
C HIS A 79 -6.60 13.65 -8.80
N ALA A 80 -6.06 13.98 -9.95
CA ALA A 80 -5.50 12.99 -10.87
C ALA A 80 -3.98 13.02 -10.81
N GLY A 81 -3.34 11.90 -11.13
CA GLY A 81 -1.89 11.82 -11.13
C GLY A 81 -1.33 10.75 -12.05
N ALA A 82 -0.07 10.95 -12.41
CA ALA A 82 0.77 9.93 -13.07
C ALA A 82 1.92 9.60 -12.13
N GLN A 83 2.26 8.31 -12.03
CA GLN A 83 3.24 7.84 -11.06
C GLN A 83 4.22 6.83 -11.62
N VAL A 84 5.36 6.74 -10.96
CA VAL A 84 6.33 5.65 -11.04
C VAL A 84 6.44 5.03 -9.66
N ALA A 85 6.41 3.70 -9.58
CA ALA A 85 6.59 2.98 -8.34
C ALA A 85 7.72 1.94 -8.46
N TYR A 86 8.46 1.76 -7.35
CA TYR A 86 9.46 0.71 -7.25
C TYR A 86 8.79 -0.63 -6.94
N GLU A 87 9.13 -1.67 -7.72
CA GLU A 87 8.59 -3.02 -7.55
C GLU A 87 9.68 -3.95 -7.01
N PRO A 88 9.55 -4.45 -5.77
CA PRO A 88 10.65 -5.15 -5.09
C PRO A 88 10.98 -6.53 -5.65
N GLY A 89 10.12 -7.15 -6.47
CA GLY A 89 10.31 -8.51 -6.98
C GLY A 89 10.18 -9.58 -5.89
N ARG A 90 10.76 -10.77 -6.17
CA ARG A 90 10.78 -11.94 -5.26
C ARG A 90 12.18 -12.55 -5.25
N ARG A 91 12.79 -12.71 -4.09
CA ARG A 91 14.13 -13.31 -3.98
C ARG A 91 14.05 -14.71 -3.40
N THR A 92 14.62 -15.68 -4.11
CA THR A 92 14.64 -17.09 -3.68
C THR A 92 15.20 -17.26 -2.26
N ARG A 93 16.31 -16.59 -1.92
CA ARG A 93 16.95 -16.65 -0.59
C ARG A 93 16.08 -16.14 0.58
N GLU A 94 14.94 -15.52 0.31
CA GLU A 94 14.06 -14.94 1.32
C GLU A 94 12.94 -15.89 1.75
N SER A 95 12.79 -17.03 1.06
CA SER A 95 11.81 -18.06 1.39
C SER A 95 12.45 -19.44 1.39
N GLY A 96 12.28 -20.19 2.50
CA GLY A 96 12.72 -21.57 2.59
C GLY A 96 12.04 -22.47 1.57
N PHE A 97 10.77 -22.21 1.28
CA PHE A 97 10.00 -22.93 0.26
C PHE A 97 10.60 -22.73 -1.14
N LEU A 98 10.90 -21.50 -1.54
CA LEU A 98 11.51 -21.24 -2.85
C LEU A 98 12.90 -21.86 -2.97
N GLN A 99 13.68 -21.87 -1.88
CA GLN A 99 15.01 -22.49 -1.85
C GLN A 99 14.92 -24.02 -2.00
N SER A 100 14.07 -24.67 -1.20
CA SER A 100 13.93 -26.13 -1.20
C SER A 100 13.41 -26.69 -2.54
N HIS A 101 12.63 -25.91 -3.29
CA HIS A 101 12.11 -26.28 -4.59
C HIS A 101 12.89 -25.67 -5.75
N ALA A 102 14.04 -25.03 -5.51
CA ALA A 102 14.86 -24.38 -6.54
C ALA A 102 14.08 -23.41 -7.45
N ILE A 103 13.10 -22.68 -6.88
CA ILE A 103 12.28 -21.74 -7.62
C ILE A 103 13.02 -20.43 -7.80
N ALA A 104 13.14 -19.97 -9.05
CA ALA A 104 13.84 -18.74 -9.38
C ALA A 104 13.21 -17.49 -8.76
N GLY A 105 14.06 -16.52 -8.48
CA GLY A 105 13.62 -15.19 -8.07
C GLY A 105 13.00 -14.40 -9.23
N ILE A 106 12.38 -13.29 -8.88
CA ILE A 106 11.85 -12.30 -9.81
C ILE A 106 12.61 -11.01 -9.54
N GLU A 107 13.24 -10.47 -10.57
CA GLU A 107 14.02 -9.24 -10.46
C GLU A 107 13.17 -8.06 -10.01
N ARG A 108 13.81 -7.14 -9.29
CA ARG A 108 13.19 -5.85 -8.96
C ARG A 108 13.01 -5.01 -10.22
N GLY A 109 12.05 -4.11 -10.22
CA GLY A 109 11.80 -3.26 -11.38
C GLY A 109 11.01 -2.01 -11.00
N ALA A 110 10.35 -1.45 -11.98
CA ALA A 110 9.47 -0.31 -11.80
C ALA A 110 8.13 -0.52 -12.50
N SER A 111 7.12 0.16 -12.05
CA SER A 111 5.84 0.30 -12.75
C SER A 111 5.54 1.78 -13.00
N VAL A 112 4.82 2.05 -14.08
CA VAL A 112 4.25 3.36 -14.39
C VAL A 112 2.74 3.28 -14.33
N GLY A 113 2.08 4.34 -13.92
CA GLY A 113 0.65 4.28 -13.73
C GLY A 113 -0.05 5.61 -13.67
N LEU A 114 -1.38 5.52 -13.64
CA LEU A 114 -2.29 6.64 -13.43
C LEU A 114 -3.06 6.40 -12.14
N GLN A 115 -3.39 7.48 -11.45
CA GLN A 115 -4.20 7.44 -10.24
C GLN A 115 -5.27 8.53 -10.25
N LEU A 116 -6.36 8.24 -9.57
CA LEU A 116 -7.42 9.17 -9.23
C LEU A 116 -7.66 9.07 -7.72
N GLU A 117 -7.55 10.17 -7.01
CA GLU A 117 -7.71 10.25 -5.56
C GLU A 117 -8.82 11.25 -5.24
N TRP A 118 -9.78 10.82 -4.45
CA TRP A 118 -10.89 11.65 -4.01
C TRP A 118 -10.93 11.70 -2.49
N ASP A 119 -10.68 12.89 -1.97
CA ASP A 119 -10.76 13.22 -0.56
C ASP A 119 -12.12 13.82 -0.25
N HIS A 120 -12.80 13.27 0.75
CA HIS A 120 -14.12 13.69 1.18
C HIS A 120 -14.25 13.54 2.69
N SER A 121 -15.29 14.15 3.27
CA SER A 121 -15.61 13.95 4.69
C SER A 121 -17.10 13.69 4.87
N ILE A 122 -17.42 12.68 5.67
CA ILE A 122 -18.79 12.40 6.11
C ILE A 122 -18.89 12.76 7.59
N GLY A 123 -19.45 13.94 7.86
CA GLY A 123 -19.42 14.51 9.21
C GLY A 123 -17.97 14.73 9.66
N PRO A 124 -17.55 14.23 10.83
CA PRO A 124 -16.19 14.37 11.33
C PRO A 124 -15.20 13.34 10.76
N VAL A 125 -15.66 12.38 9.97
CA VAL A 125 -14.85 11.27 9.46
C VAL A 125 -14.27 11.63 8.08
N PRO A 126 -12.95 11.87 7.98
CA PRO A 126 -12.31 12.05 6.68
C PRO A 126 -12.19 10.71 5.96
N LEU A 127 -12.43 10.74 4.65
CA LEU A 127 -12.38 9.60 3.74
C LEU A 127 -11.48 9.92 2.56
N THR A 128 -10.71 8.93 2.12
CA THR A 128 -9.98 8.98 0.85
C THR A 128 -10.30 7.74 0.03
N LEU A 129 -10.73 7.95 -1.21
CA LEU A 129 -10.89 6.89 -2.21
C LEU A 129 -9.80 7.04 -3.26
N LEU A 130 -8.98 6.02 -3.42
CA LEU A 130 -7.87 5.98 -4.38
C LEU A 130 -8.08 4.84 -5.37
N GLY A 131 -8.21 5.19 -6.66
CA GLY A 131 -8.16 4.26 -7.77
C GLY A 131 -6.83 4.40 -8.51
N ARG A 132 -6.14 3.27 -8.83
CA ARG A 132 -4.88 3.26 -9.57
C ARG A 132 -4.87 2.17 -10.62
N VAL A 133 -4.21 2.45 -11.74
CA VAL A 133 -3.83 1.44 -12.74
C VAL A 133 -2.33 1.58 -12.94
N ARG A 134 -1.61 0.47 -12.83
CA ARG A 134 -0.16 0.41 -12.98
C ARG A 134 0.21 -0.67 -13.98
N LYS A 135 1.20 -0.39 -14.82
CA LYS A 135 1.81 -1.35 -15.73
C LYS A 135 3.30 -1.46 -15.42
N HIS A 136 3.79 -2.68 -15.27
CA HIS A 136 5.20 -2.93 -15.05
C HIS A 136 6.01 -2.52 -16.29
N THR A 137 7.22 -1.97 -16.09
CA THR A 137 8.11 -1.59 -17.19
C THR A 137 8.64 -2.82 -17.95
N ASP A 138 8.75 -3.95 -17.28
CA ASP A 138 8.97 -5.24 -17.90
C ASP A 138 7.64 -5.76 -18.47
N SER A 139 7.60 -6.00 -19.79
CA SER A 139 6.39 -6.40 -20.51
C SER A 139 5.80 -7.74 -20.06
N ASP A 140 6.62 -8.61 -19.44
CA ASP A 140 6.20 -9.94 -19.02
C ASP A 140 5.55 -9.94 -17.62
N ARG A 141 5.62 -8.81 -16.93
CA ARG A 141 5.04 -8.64 -15.59
C ARG A 141 3.68 -7.93 -15.57
N GLY A 142 3.09 -7.63 -16.71
CA GLY A 142 1.72 -7.20 -16.89
C GLY A 142 1.30 -5.92 -16.19
N ALA A 143 0.01 -5.86 -15.86
CA ALA A 143 -0.64 -4.69 -15.25
C ALA A 143 -1.52 -5.07 -14.05
N GLN A 144 -1.71 -4.09 -13.14
CA GLN A 144 -2.57 -4.20 -11.98
C GLN A 144 -3.46 -2.97 -11.85
N ALA A 145 -4.64 -3.15 -11.25
CA ALA A 145 -5.55 -2.08 -10.86
C ALA A 145 -5.87 -2.19 -9.37
N ASP A 146 -5.77 -1.09 -8.65
CA ASP A 146 -6.05 -1.01 -7.22
C ASP A 146 -7.26 -0.10 -6.97
N LEU A 147 -8.09 -0.49 -6.01
CA LEU A 147 -9.09 0.38 -5.41
C LEU A 147 -8.93 0.34 -3.90
N ARG A 148 -8.69 1.51 -3.28
CA ARG A 148 -8.48 1.63 -1.84
C ARG A 148 -9.41 2.68 -1.26
N LEU A 149 -10.10 2.34 -0.19
CA LEU A 149 -10.86 3.24 0.65
C LEU A 149 -10.16 3.34 2.01
N SER A 150 -9.90 4.55 2.46
CA SER A 150 -9.34 4.85 3.78
C SER A 150 -10.28 5.75 4.56
N ALA A 151 -10.31 5.59 5.88
CA ALA A 151 -11.12 6.40 6.81
C ALA A 151 -10.34 6.73 8.07
N GLY A 152 -10.34 8.00 8.49
CA GLY A 152 -9.82 8.40 9.78
C GLY A 152 -10.85 8.08 10.87
N VAL A 153 -10.49 7.21 11.81
CA VAL A 153 -11.44 6.67 12.80
C VAL A 153 -11.18 7.19 14.23
N TYR A 154 -9.99 7.73 14.48
CA TYR A 154 -9.62 8.21 15.79
C TYR A 154 -8.63 9.37 15.72
N ARG A 155 -8.87 10.41 16.49
CA ARG A 155 -7.91 11.49 16.74
C ARG A 155 -8.12 12.04 18.14
N SER A 156 -7.09 11.95 18.98
CA SER A 156 -7.12 12.51 20.32
C SER A 156 -5.71 12.92 20.75
N GLY A 157 -5.54 14.17 21.08
CA GLY A 157 -4.26 14.74 21.46
C GLY A 157 -3.21 14.52 20.37
N ARG A 158 -2.20 13.72 20.68
CA ARG A 158 -1.06 13.40 19.79
C ARG A 158 -1.23 12.11 19.00
N VAL A 159 -2.34 11.40 19.16
CA VAL A 159 -2.57 10.10 18.54
C VAL A 159 -3.62 10.20 17.45
N SER A 160 -3.32 9.66 16.27
CA SER A 160 -4.28 9.51 15.18
C SER A 160 -4.29 8.07 14.68
N ALA A 161 -5.45 7.60 14.27
CA ALA A 161 -5.60 6.30 13.64
C ALA A 161 -6.64 6.33 12.52
N GLY A 162 -6.39 5.52 11.51
CA GLY A 162 -7.27 5.30 10.37
C GLY A 162 -7.32 3.84 9.99
N VAL A 163 -8.36 3.44 9.32
CA VAL A 163 -8.50 2.10 8.73
C VAL A 163 -8.54 2.21 7.22
N PHE A 164 -8.18 1.15 6.54
CA PHE A 164 -8.34 1.05 5.09
C PHE A 164 -8.76 -0.34 4.66
N THR A 165 -9.39 -0.40 3.49
CA THR A 165 -9.56 -1.63 2.73
C THR A 165 -9.07 -1.40 1.32
N GLN A 166 -8.49 -2.43 0.70
CA GLN A 166 -8.00 -2.38 -0.67
C GLN A 166 -8.31 -3.67 -1.39
N THR A 167 -8.64 -3.55 -2.66
CA THR A 167 -8.73 -4.67 -3.61
C THR A 167 -7.76 -4.41 -4.75
N THR A 168 -7.10 -5.48 -5.23
CA THR A 168 -6.15 -5.42 -6.34
C THR A 168 -6.52 -6.49 -7.35
N TRP A 169 -6.71 -6.06 -8.60
CA TRP A 169 -6.88 -6.92 -9.78
C TRP A 169 -5.60 -6.94 -10.59
N ALA A 170 -5.31 -8.08 -11.20
CA ALA A 170 -4.14 -8.28 -12.03
C ALA A 170 -4.53 -8.91 -13.38
N ASP A 171 -3.82 -8.56 -14.43
CA ASP A 171 -3.92 -9.30 -15.69
C ASP A 171 -3.19 -10.66 -15.60
N ALA A 172 -3.39 -11.52 -16.59
CA ALA A 172 -2.80 -12.87 -16.58
C ALA A 172 -1.27 -12.87 -16.54
N LYS A 173 -0.62 -11.86 -17.14
CA LYS A 173 0.84 -11.73 -17.07
C LYS A 173 1.30 -11.35 -15.66
N SER A 174 0.61 -10.42 -15.03
CA SER A 174 0.95 -9.99 -13.67
C SER A 174 0.73 -11.11 -12.66
N THR A 175 -0.39 -11.82 -12.73
CA THR A 175 -0.63 -12.97 -11.86
C THR A 175 0.36 -14.09 -12.17
N GLY A 176 0.55 -14.45 -13.43
CA GLY A 176 1.43 -15.53 -13.87
C GLY A 176 2.89 -15.29 -13.51
N SER A 177 3.37 -14.04 -13.54
CA SER A 177 4.77 -13.73 -13.19
C SER A 177 5.14 -14.17 -11.76
N PHE A 178 4.18 -14.21 -10.84
CA PHE A 178 4.38 -14.62 -9.45
C PHE A 178 3.89 -16.03 -9.14
N TYR A 179 2.86 -16.52 -9.85
CA TYR A 179 2.09 -17.70 -9.47
C TYR A 179 2.05 -18.82 -10.51
N ASP A 180 2.62 -18.62 -11.71
CA ASP A 180 2.74 -19.70 -12.69
C ASP A 180 3.80 -20.72 -12.28
N MET A 181 3.54 -21.96 -12.65
CA MET A 181 4.48 -23.09 -12.61
C MET A 181 4.51 -23.74 -13.99
N ALA A 182 5.55 -23.44 -14.78
CA ALA A 182 5.70 -24.00 -16.12
C ALA A 182 5.89 -25.53 -16.05
N PRO A 183 5.47 -26.32 -17.07
CA PRO A 183 5.64 -27.79 -17.08
C PRO A 183 7.09 -28.24 -16.85
N GLN A 184 8.07 -27.53 -17.39
CA GLN A 184 9.49 -27.83 -17.21
C GLN A 184 9.93 -27.61 -15.74
N GLN A 185 9.43 -26.54 -15.12
CA GLN A 185 9.68 -26.25 -13.69
C GLN A 185 8.98 -27.28 -12.80
N SER A 186 7.77 -27.70 -13.15
CA SER A 186 7.02 -28.74 -12.43
C SER A 186 7.85 -30.03 -12.27
N VAL A 187 8.52 -30.48 -13.32
CA VAL A 187 9.40 -31.67 -13.27
C VAL A 187 10.57 -31.46 -12.32
N THR A 188 11.18 -30.29 -12.31
CA THR A 188 12.35 -29.99 -11.48
C THR A 188 12.00 -29.76 -10.03
N THR A 189 10.85 -29.11 -9.76
CA THR A 189 10.43 -28.69 -8.41
C THR A 189 9.59 -29.75 -7.70
N GLY A 190 9.00 -30.69 -8.42
CA GLY A 190 8.03 -31.65 -7.88
C GLY A 190 6.64 -31.04 -7.58
N LEU A 191 6.43 -29.75 -7.91
CA LEU A 191 5.15 -29.08 -7.76
C LEU A 191 4.30 -29.22 -9.04
N PRO A 192 2.95 -29.24 -8.94
CA PRO A 192 2.12 -29.37 -10.13
C PRO A 192 2.28 -28.18 -11.07
N ALA A 193 2.26 -28.42 -12.38
CA ALA A 193 2.20 -27.37 -13.36
C ALA A 193 0.92 -26.54 -13.17
N TYR A 194 1.04 -25.22 -13.25
CA TYR A 194 -0.05 -24.30 -12.99
C TYR A 194 0.06 -23.06 -13.86
N ARG A 195 -1.07 -22.57 -14.35
CA ARG A 195 -1.16 -21.32 -15.11
C ARG A 195 -2.24 -20.44 -14.50
N ALA A 196 -1.83 -19.29 -13.99
CA ALA A 196 -2.72 -18.31 -13.40
C ALA A 196 -3.32 -17.38 -14.47
N GLY A 197 -4.60 -17.12 -14.37
CA GLY A 197 -5.33 -16.17 -15.20
C GLY A 197 -5.37 -14.76 -14.63
N SER A 198 -6.14 -13.89 -15.29
CA SER A 198 -6.47 -12.56 -14.78
C SER A 198 -7.62 -12.61 -13.78
N GLY A 199 -7.63 -11.68 -12.84
CA GLY A 199 -8.73 -11.57 -11.89
C GLY A 199 -8.38 -10.78 -10.63
N LEU A 200 -9.20 -10.94 -9.59
CA LEU A 200 -8.91 -10.41 -8.26
C LEU A 200 -7.70 -11.14 -7.70
N LEU A 201 -6.61 -10.38 -7.46
CA LEU A 201 -5.36 -10.90 -6.93
C LEU A 201 -5.42 -11.04 -5.41
N PHE A 202 -5.81 -9.97 -4.74
CA PHE A 202 -6.01 -9.96 -3.29
C PHE A 202 -6.99 -8.88 -2.85
N ALA A 203 -7.54 -9.10 -1.65
CA ALA A 203 -8.19 -8.08 -0.85
C ALA A 203 -7.43 -7.89 0.46
N SER A 204 -7.41 -6.68 0.99
CA SER A 204 -6.77 -6.39 2.26
C SER A 204 -7.58 -5.43 3.12
N PHE A 205 -7.33 -5.53 4.42
CA PHE A 205 -7.80 -4.61 5.44
C PHE A 205 -6.64 -4.23 6.35
N GLY A 206 -6.58 -2.97 6.77
CA GLY A 206 -5.49 -2.53 7.63
C GLY A 206 -5.81 -1.32 8.49
N LEU A 207 -4.88 -1.09 9.41
CA LEU A 207 -4.83 0.02 10.35
C LEU A 207 -3.61 0.89 10.01
N LEU A 208 -3.82 2.20 10.00
CA LEU A 208 -2.77 3.22 9.98
C LEU A 208 -2.80 3.95 11.32
N TRP A 209 -1.65 4.30 11.85
CA TRP A 209 -1.57 5.05 13.08
C TRP A 209 -0.38 6.01 13.10
N SER A 210 -0.50 7.07 13.88
CA SER A 210 0.60 7.99 14.17
C SER A 210 0.55 8.49 15.60
N VAL A 211 1.74 8.83 16.13
CA VAL A 211 1.91 9.45 17.44
C VAL A 211 2.89 10.62 17.30
N ASP A 212 2.41 11.85 17.46
CA ASP A 212 3.25 13.05 17.47
C ASP A 212 4.07 13.09 18.76
N LEU A 213 5.38 12.94 18.68
CA LEU A 213 6.30 13.03 19.81
C LEU A 213 6.58 14.49 20.17
N SER A 214 6.78 15.32 19.15
CA SER A 214 6.96 16.78 19.26
C SER A 214 6.24 17.46 18.08
N ARG A 215 6.56 18.72 17.82
CA ARG A 215 6.07 19.43 16.64
C ARG A 215 6.73 18.95 15.35
N GLU A 216 7.97 18.47 15.48
CA GLU A 216 8.82 18.06 14.35
C GLU A 216 8.92 16.53 14.21
N TRP A 217 8.65 15.75 15.26
CA TRP A 217 8.86 14.31 15.26
C TRP A 217 7.56 13.53 15.43
N VAL A 218 7.36 12.56 14.54
CA VAL A 218 6.20 11.65 14.57
C VAL A 218 6.67 10.19 14.45
N VAL A 219 6.03 9.31 15.20
CA VAL A 219 6.09 7.87 14.95
C VAL A 219 4.87 7.49 14.12
N VAL A 220 5.09 6.81 13.00
CA VAL A 220 4.02 6.34 12.12
C VAL A 220 4.11 4.84 11.96
N GLY A 221 2.98 4.19 11.72
CA GLY A 221 2.98 2.76 11.47
C GLY A 221 1.70 2.26 10.81
N SER A 222 1.76 1.00 10.39
CA SER A 222 0.62 0.31 9.79
C SER A 222 0.61 -1.16 10.16
N MET A 223 -0.59 -1.74 10.13
CA MET A 223 -0.82 -3.18 10.14
C MET A 223 -1.78 -3.51 9.00
N GLU A 224 -1.54 -4.59 8.27
CA GLU A 224 -2.39 -5.04 7.18
C GLU A 224 -2.52 -6.56 7.20
N SER A 225 -3.72 -7.04 7.01
CA SER A 225 -4.03 -8.42 6.64
C SER A 225 -4.43 -8.45 5.18
N ARG A 226 -3.74 -9.26 4.38
CA ARG A 226 -3.96 -9.43 2.95
C ARG A 226 -4.34 -10.87 2.67
N HIS A 227 -5.44 -11.08 1.95
CA HIS A 227 -5.93 -12.38 1.55
C HIS A 227 -5.87 -12.50 0.03
N LEU A 228 -5.18 -13.52 -0.46
CA LEU A 228 -5.12 -13.87 -1.88
C LEU A 228 -6.48 -14.37 -2.36
N HIS A 229 -6.75 -14.20 -3.64
CA HIS A 229 -7.96 -14.66 -4.28
C HIS A 229 -7.68 -15.30 -5.65
N GLY A 230 -8.67 -16.06 -6.10
CA GLY A 230 -8.71 -16.61 -7.44
C GLY A 230 -7.52 -17.54 -7.74
N ASP A 231 -6.85 -17.30 -8.87
CA ASP A 231 -5.77 -18.16 -9.33
C ASP A 231 -4.48 -17.99 -8.49
N ALA A 232 -4.27 -16.84 -7.88
CA ALA A 232 -3.13 -16.64 -6.99
C ALA A 232 -3.24 -17.50 -5.72
N GLU A 233 -4.43 -17.58 -5.14
CA GLU A 233 -4.74 -18.40 -3.96
C GLU A 233 -4.55 -19.91 -4.24
N ARG A 234 -4.94 -20.37 -5.44
CA ARG A 234 -4.88 -21.79 -5.84
C ARG A 234 -3.52 -22.22 -6.38
N SER A 235 -2.59 -21.28 -6.53
CA SER A 235 -1.25 -21.59 -7.06
C SER A 235 -0.47 -22.53 -6.12
N PRO A 236 0.29 -23.50 -6.65
CA PRO A 236 1.21 -24.28 -5.84
C PRO A 236 2.34 -23.48 -5.21
N LEU A 237 2.50 -22.22 -5.59
CA LEU A 237 3.45 -21.27 -5.00
C LEU A 237 2.86 -20.51 -3.80
N ALA A 238 1.57 -20.59 -3.55
CA ALA A 238 0.92 -19.99 -2.38
C ALA A 238 0.92 -20.97 -1.21
N GLU A 239 1.87 -20.82 -0.28
CA GLU A 239 1.94 -21.59 0.97
C GLU A 239 0.82 -21.19 1.95
N ARG A 240 0.30 -19.96 1.81
CA ARG A 240 -0.75 -19.37 2.65
C ARG A 240 -1.64 -18.46 1.81
N GLU A 241 -2.92 -18.48 2.07
CA GLU A 241 -3.91 -17.58 1.48
C GLU A 241 -3.85 -16.18 2.11
N SER A 242 -3.51 -16.11 3.41
CA SER A 242 -3.46 -14.84 4.17
C SER A 242 -2.06 -14.53 4.64
N ASN A 243 -1.67 -13.27 4.46
CA ASN A 243 -0.40 -12.72 4.88
C ASN A 243 -0.58 -11.45 5.73
N TYR A 244 0.36 -11.22 6.63
CA TYR A 244 0.34 -10.07 7.53
C TYR A 244 1.56 -9.18 7.29
N TYR A 245 1.31 -7.88 7.31
CA TYR A 245 2.29 -6.83 7.17
C TYR A 245 2.20 -5.93 8.38
N ALA A 246 3.34 -5.48 8.87
CA ALA A 246 3.42 -4.49 9.92
C ALA A 246 4.58 -3.54 9.64
N SER A 247 4.43 -2.28 9.95
CA SER A 247 5.51 -1.30 9.86
C SER A 247 5.44 -0.29 10.99
N ALA A 248 6.60 0.21 11.36
CA ALA A 248 6.74 1.36 12.25
C ALA A 248 7.98 2.16 11.85
N GLY A 249 7.91 3.48 11.96
CA GLY A 249 9.04 4.34 11.67
C GLY A 249 8.97 5.66 12.40
N LEU A 250 10.13 6.27 12.58
CA LEU A 250 10.27 7.60 13.14
C LEU A 250 10.55 8.57 11.99
N ALA A 251 9.76 9.62 11.86
CA ALA A 251 9.90 10.59 10.81
C ALA A 251 9.97 12.02 11.36
N TYR A 252 10.70 12.86 10.65
CA TYR A 252 10.78 14.28 10.88
C TYR A 252 9.81 15.01 9.94
N HIS A 253 9.01 15.91 10.50
CA HIS A 253 8.13 16.83 9.78
C HIS A 253 8.89 18.10 9.39
N PHE A 254 8.69 18.58 8.18
CA PHE A 254 9.26 19.81 7.67
C PHE A 254 8.23 20.93 7.65
#